data_9e90693401b9eb6ea33fd8e6c9aeb964
#
_entry.id   9e90693401b9eb6ea33fd8e6c9aeb964
#
_cell.length_a   1.000
_cell.length_b   1.000
_cell.length_c   1.000
_cell.angle_alpha   90.00
_cell.angle_beta   90.00
_cell.angle_gamma   90.00
#
_symmetry.space_group_name_H-M   'P 1'
#
loop_
_entity.id
_entity.type
_entity.pdbx_description
1 polymer ?
#
loop_
_entity_poly.entity_id
_entity_poly.type
_entity_poly.pdbx_seq_one_letter_code
_entity_poly.pdbx_strand_id
1 'polypeptide(L)'
;MLATMSMSEPLWLRDGQGNPPTLRWAYALEAPLVAMDMGRESGEILAVDDCGGLYRINRRGELLKSSKGLRGARAVAWSDTNAAGAVIIGDQKVLRLNGKLEADWSVGLPEPALGVAVAPFGRQTAISLANGGNLVLGEQSEQLSIFETARPLKWIQFLTNKPVLIGAAEYGQVCAHHINGERLWSEKCFASLGEMSAAANGELILVAGFNQGIQSFDGDDGSTRDSYLTEGTVSRVACSYDAERIAAATLEHHLLWLNFSGRLLWSTEVDEEIVRVICDPLGDWLLVGLRSGQILRLEWEGKSS
;
A
#
# COMPACT_ATOMS: atom_id res chain seq x y z
N MET A 1 -2.45 1.71 -30.53
CA MET A 1 -1.02 1.36 -30.56
C MET A 1 -0.27 2.56 -29.97
N LEU A 2 -0.27 2.69 -28.66
CA LEU A 2 0.48 3.73 -27.95
C LEU A 2 1.90 3.18 -27.80
N ALA A 3 2.84 3.90 -28.34
CA ALA A 3 4.25 3.55 -28.34
C ALA A 3 4.73 3.43 -26.89
N THR A 4 5.31 2.29 -26.57
CA THR A 4 6.22 2.18 -25.43
C THR A 4 7.37 3.15 -25.73
N MET A 5 7.27 4.37 -25.22
CA MET A 5 8.41 5.28 -25.22
C MET A 5 9.50 4.56 -24.43
N SER A 6 10.64 4.31 -25.08
CA SER A 6 11.88 3.97 -24.39
C SER A 6 12.22 5.18 -23.52
N MET A 7 11.69 5.19 -22.28
CA MET A 7 12.10 6.18 -21.31
C MET A 7 13.56 5.88 -20.97
N SER A 8 14.41 6.88 -21.08
CA SER A 8 15.77 6.79 -20.57
C SER A 8 15.69 6.48 -19.06
N GLU A 9 16.50 5.56 -18.61
CA GLU A 9 16.63 5.22 -17.20
C GLU A 9 16.90 6.50 -16.38
N PRO A 10 16.12 6.75 -15.29
CA PRO A 10 16.32 7.94 -14.47
C PRO A 10 17.74 8.01 -13.91
N LEU A 11 18.33 9.20 -13.84
CA LEU A 11 19.70 9.39 -13.35
C LEU A 11 19.84 8.91 -11.90
N TRP A 12 18.88 9.20 -11.05
CA TRP A 12 18.88 8.80 -9.64
C TRP A 12 19.02 7.28 -9.45
N LEU A 13 18.59 6.48 -10.43
CA LEU A 13 18.73 5.02 -10.35
C LEU A 13 20.20 4.59 -10.47
N ARG A 14 20.99 5.31 -11.26
CA ARG A 14 22.42 5.06 -11.45
C ARG A 14 23.28 5.61 -10.31
N ASP A 15 22.81 6.69 -9.67
CA ASP A 15 23.54 7.38 -8.60
C ASP A 15 23.35 6.69 -7.25
N GLY A 16 22.51 5.64 -7.17
CA GLY A 16 22.24 4.89 -5.96
C GLY A 16 23.45 4.16 -5.39
N GLN A 17 23.45 3.98 -4.08
CA GLN A 17 24.49 3.29 -3.33
C GLN A 17 24.05 1.84 -3.02
N GLY A 18 24.98 0.88 -3.13
CA GLY A 18 24.73 -0.54 -2.90
C GLY A 18 24.53 -1.32 -4.20
N ASN A 19 23.74 -2.42 -4.16
CA ASN A 19 23.45 -3.23 -5.33
C ASN A 19 22.28 -2.61 -6.14
N PRO A 20 22.53 -1.98 -7.29
CA PRO A 20 21.50 -1.24 -8.03
C PRO A 20 20.46 -2.21 -8.64
N PRO A 21 19.18 -1.82 -8.67
CA PRO A 21 18.17 -2.55 -9.42
C PRO A 21 18.23 -2.22 -10.90
N THR A 22 17.59 -3.07 -11.71
CA THR A 22 17.31 -2.81 -13.12
C THR A 22 15.91 -2.25 -13.28
N LEU A 23 15.74 -1.18 -14.06
CA LEU A 23 14.43 -0.68 -14.46
C LEU A 23 13.81 -1.66 -15.48
N ARG A 24 12.79 -2.41 -15.07
CA ARG A 24 12.11 -3.35 -15.98
C ARG A 24 11.11 -2.68 -16.88
N TRP A 25 10.35 -1.75 -16.33
CA TRP A 25 9.42 -0.91 -17.09
C TRP A 25 9.08 0.36 -16.30
N ALA A 26 8.63 1.36 -17.02
CA ALA A 26 7.99 2.54 -16.49
C ALA A 26 6.67 2.78 -17.22
N TYR A 27 5.64 3.20 -16.48
CA TYR A 27 4.35 3.60 -17.02
C TYR A 27 4.02 5.02 -16.55
N ALA A 28 3.59 5.88 -17.44
CA ALA A 28 3.18 7.25 -17.10
C ALA A 28 1.66 7.35 -17.15
N LEU A 29 1.04 7.80 -16.04
CA LEU A 29 -0.36 8.20 -15.99
C LEU A 29 -0.56 9.49 -16.76
N GLU A 30 -1.82 9.85 -17.05
CA GLU A 30 -2.13 11.10 -17.76
C GLU A 30 -1.99 12.34 -16.85
N ALA A 31 -1.99 12.16 -15.52
CA ALA A 31 -1.93 13.21 -14.51
C ALA A 31 -1.21 12.69 -13.23
N PRO A 32 -0.91 13.56 -12.24
CA PRO A 32 -0.24 13.19 -11.01
C PRO A 32 -0.87 12.00 -10.29
N LEU A 33 -0.03 11.08 -9.80
CA LEU A 33 -0.47 9.92 -9.03
C LEU A 33 -1.04 10.36 -7.67
N VAL A 34 -2.22 9.86 -7.34
CA VAL A 34 -2.86 10.06 -6.03
C VAL A 34 -2.68 8.82 -5.15
N ALA A 35 -2.99 7.66 -5.68
CA ALA A 35 -2.89 6.39 -4.96
C ALA A 35 -2.69 5.23 -5.91
N MET A 36 -2.03 4.18 -5.45
CA MET A 36 -1.95 2.90 -6.13
C MET A 36 -1.91 1.74 -5.13
N ASP A 37 -2.41 0.60 -5.57
CA ASP A 37 -2.32 -0.67 -4.85
C ASP A 37 -2.07 -1.80 -5.84
N MET A 38 -1.63 -2.96 -5.34
CA MET A 38 -1.27 -4.10 -6.15
C MET A 38 -1.81 -5.39 -5.55
N GLY A 39 -2.45 -6.20 -6.38
CA GLY A 39 -2.69 -7.60 -6.08
C GLY A 39 -1.35 -8.33 -5.99
N ARG A 40 -0.99 -8.78 -4.80
CA ARG A 40 0.38 -9.25 -4.52
C ARG A 40 0.75 -10.46 -5.36
N GLU A 41 -0.14 -11.44 -5.50
CA GLU A 41 0.15 -12.67 -6.28
C GLU A 41 0.06 -12.44 -7.79
N SER A 42 -0.92 -11.68 -8.24
CA SER A 42 -1.11 -11.38 -9.66
C SER A 42 -0.09 -10.37 -10.20
N GLY A 43 0.37 -9.46 -9.35
CA GLY A 43 1.17 -8.30 -9.73
C GLY A 43 0.39 -7.28 -10.53
N GLU A 44 -0.96 -7.36 -10.54
CA GLU A 44 -1.81 -6.36 -11.17
C GLU A 44 -1.92 -5.12 -10.28
N ILE A 45 -1.83 -3.96 -10.91
CA ILE A 45 -1.80 -2.65 -10.25
C ILE A 45 -3.11 -1.93 -10.57
N LEU A 46 -3.73 -1.37 -9.53
CA LEU A 46 -4.76 -0.37 -9.65
C LEU A 46 -4.17 0.97 -9.25
N ALA A 47 -4.21 1.96 -10.13
CA ALA A 47 -3.72 3.31 -9.86
C ALA A 47 -4.79 4.35 -10.19
N VAL A 48 -4.77 5.47 -9.47
CA VAL A 48 -5.65 6.61 -9.72
C VAL A 48 -4.84 7.90 -9.76
N ASP A 49 -5.17 8.76 -10.71
CA ASP A 49 -4.60 10.09 -10.85
C ASP A 49 -5.52 11.20 -10.29
N ASP A 50 -5.01 12.40 -10.15
CA ASP A 50 -5.73 13.56 -9.58
C ASP A 50 -6.84 14.12 -10.48
N CYS A 51 -6.82 13.80 -11.78
CA CYS A 51 -7.88 14.10 -12.73
C CYS A 51 -9.02 13.08 -12.71
N GLY A 52 -8.90 12.02 -11.91
CA GLY A 52 -9.89 10.95 -11.78
C GLY A 52 -9.79 9.90 -12.87
N GLY A 53 -8.63 9.75 -13.46
CA GLY A 53 -8.24 8.61 -14.29
C GLY A 53 -7.96 7.40 -13.40
N LEU A 54 -8.48 6.25 -13.78
CA LEU A 54 -8.28 4.96 -13.13
C LEU A 54 -7.62 4.00 -14.11
N TYR A 55 -6.58 3.32 -13.67
CA TYR A 55 -5.73 2.48 -14.53
C TYR A 55 -5.53 1.11 -13.88
N ARG A 56 -5.83 0.06 -14.65
CA ARG A 56 -5.46 -1.32 -14.32
C ARG A 56 -4.32 -1.72 -15.22
N ILE A 57 -3.17 -2.00 -14.60
CA ILE A 57 -1.90 -2.28 -15.29
C ILE A 57 -1.47 -3.68 -14.87
N ASN A 58 -0.96 -4.49 -15.82
CA ASN A 58 -0.48 -5.82 -15.49
C ASN A 58 0.96 -5.81 -14.95
N ARG A 59 1.41 -6.97 -14.50
CA ARG A 59 2.79 -7.18 -13.98
C ARG A 59 3.89 -6.76 -14.96
N ARG A 60 3.59 -6.69 -16.28
CA ARG A 60 4.55 -6.30 -17.34
C ARG A 60 4.55 -4.80 -17.65
N GLY A 61 3.74 -4.01 -16.94
CA GLY A 61 3.58 -2.58 -17.21
C GLY A 61 2.62 -2.27 -18.37
N GLU A 62 1.83 -3.26 -18.85
CA GLU A 62 0.88 -3.07 -19.92
C GLU A 62 -0.48 -2.65 -19.36
N LEU A 63 -1.07 -1.61 -19.94
CA LEU A 63 -2.40 -1.16 -19.59
C LEU A 63 -3.45 -2.21 -19.99
N LEU A 64 -4.13 -2.80 -19.01
CA LEU A 64 -5.23 -3.73 -19.25
C LEU A 64 -6.56 -2.99 -19.48
N LYS A 65 -6.78 -1.95 -18.68
CA LYS A 65 -8.00 -1.15 -18.74
C LYS A 65 -7.76 0.24 -18.15
N SER A 66 -8.44 1.24 -18.69
CA SER A 66 -8.56 2.56 -18.05
C SER A 66 -10.01 3.02 -18.03
N SER A 67 -10.33 3.87 -17.08
CA SER A 67 -11.61 4.54 -16.92
C SER A 67 -11.37 5.97 -16.48
N LYS A 68 -12.31 6.87 -16.76
CA LYS A 68 -12.25 8.28 -16.34
C LYS A 68 -13.50 8.66 -15.57
N GLY A 69 -13.43 9.76 -14.83
CA GLY A 69 -14.61 10.32 -14.16
C GLY A 69 -14.66 10.10 -12.65
N LEU A 70 -13.62 9.51 -12.04
CA LEU A 70 -13.53 9.35 -10.58
C LEU A 70 -12.82 10.54 -9.91
N ARG A 71 -13.23 11.77 -10.26
CA ARG A 71 -12.67 12.98 -9.63
C ARG A 71 -12.85 12.94 -8.12
N GLY A 72 -11.78 13.33 -7.41
CA GLY A 72 -11.76 13.30 -5.96
C GLY A 72 -11.46 11.90 -5.37
N ALA A 73 -11.03 10.95 -6.19
CA ALA A 73 -10.49 9.69 -5.69
C ALA A 73 -9.23 9.95 -4.85
N ARG A 74 -9.16 9.33 -3.65
CA ARG A 74 -8.09 9.59 -2.67
C ARG A 74 -7.33 8.35 -2.25
N ALA A 75 -7.96 7.20 -2.31
CA ALA A 75 -7.37 5.92 -1.94
C ALA A 75 -7.94 4.81 -2.80
N VAL A 76 -7.13 3.81 -3.08
CA VAL A 76 -7.53 2.61 -3.80
C VAL A 76 -7.05 1.37 -3.05
N ALA A 77 -7.77 0.27 -3.23
CA ALA A 77 -7.35 -1.05 -2.81
C ALA A 77 -7.67 -2.06 -3.93
N TRP A 78 -6.82 -3.08 -4.11
CA TRP A 78 -6.96 -4.09 -5.15
C TRP A 78 -6.77 -5.49 -4.59
N SER A 79 -7.64 -6.43 -4.97
CA SER A 79 -7.54 -7.83 -4.55
C SER A 79 -6.55 -8.62 -5.39
N ASP A 80 -6.03 -9.71 -4.84
CA ASP A 80 -5.17 -10.65 -5.56
C ASP A 80 -5.93 -11.47 -6.61
N THR A 81 -7.10 -11.93 -6.24
CA THR A 81 -7.96 -12.74 -7.12
C THR A 81 -9.30 -12.05 -7.32
N ASN A 82 -10.04 -12.50 -8.32
CA ASN A 82 -11.34 -11.94 -8.72
C ASN A 82 -11.29 -10.51 -9.25
N ALA A 83 -10.12 -9.91 -9.37
CA ALA A 83 -9.92 -8.57 -9.91
C ALA A 83 -10.96 -7.58 -9.36
N ALA A 84 -11.09 -7.52 -8.06
CA ALA A 84 -11.99 -6.63 -7.35
C ALA A 84 -11.21 -5.50 -6.70
N GLY A 85 -11.71 -4.28 -6.82
CA GLY A 85 -11.10 -3.09 -6.21
C GLY A 85 -12.07 -2.28 -5.40
N ALA A 86 -11.54 -1.34 -4.64
CA ALA A 86 -12.32 -0.32 -3.95
C ALA A 86 -11.64 1.04 -4.07
N VAL A 87 -12.44 2.10 -4.15
CA VAL A 87 -11.97 3.49 -4.27
C VAL A 87 -12.74 4.38 -3.31
N ILE A 88 -12.03 5.17 -2.52
CA ILE A 88 -12.61 6.28 -1.76
C ILE A 88 -12.70 7.49 -2.68
N ILE A 89 -13.90 8.08 -2.81
CA ILE A 89 -14.14 9.30 -3.59
C ILE A 89 -14.62 10.40 -2.65
N GLY A 90 -13.98 11.55 -2.69
CA GLY A 90 -14.22 12.62 -1.73
C GLY A 90 -14.00 12.09 -0.31
N ASP A 91 -14.87 12.51 0.62
CA ASP A 91 -14.72 12.13 2.02
C ASP A 91 -15.63 10.98 2.45
N GLN A 92 -16.81 10.84 1.85
CA GLN A 92 -17.86 9.99 2.38
C GLN A 92 -18.45 9.02 1.36
N LYS A 93 -17.68 8.63 0.34
CA LYS A 93 -18.16 7.70 -0.66
C LYS A 93 -17.12 6.63 -0.96
N VAL A 94 -17.55 5.36 -0.97
CA VAL A 94 -16.74 4.23 -1.42
C VAL A 94 -17.43 3.56 -2.60
N LEU A 95 -16.67 3.28 -3.64
CA LEU A 95 -17.06 2.45 -4.77
C LEU A 95 -16.34 1.11 -4.66
N ARG A 96 -17.05 0.03 -4.93
CA ARG A 96 -16.46 -1.24 -5.27
C ARG A 96 -16.41 -1.38 -6.78
N LEU A 97 -15.30 -1.89 -7.27
CA LEU A 97 -15.01 -2.04 -8.69
C LEU A 97 -14.82 -3.51 -9.03
N ASN A 98 -15.29 -3.90 -10.21
CA ASN A 98 -14.95 -5.18 -10.84
C ASN A 98 -13.69 -5.08 -11.71
N GLY A 99 -13.28 -6.20 -12.29
CA GLY A 99 -12.10 -6.26 -13.16
C GLY A 99 -12.18 -5.44 -14.45
N LYS A 100 -13.38 -4.95 -14.82
CA LYS A 100 -13.57 -4.02 -15.94
C LYS A 100 -13.48 -2.56 -15.52
N LEU A 101 -13.20 -2.29 -14.25
CA LEU A 101 -13.24 -0.95 -13.62
C LEU A 101 -14.63 -0.32 -13.62
N GLU A 102 -15.67 -1.15 -13.65
CA GLU A 102 -17.06 -0.74 -13.49
C GLU A 102 -17.46 -0.86 -12.02
N ALA A 103 -18.35 0.04 -11.56
CA ALA A 103 -18.82 -0.01 -10.18
C ALA A 103 -19.84 -1.15 -10.01
N ASP A 104 -19.54 -2.10 -9.13
CA ASP A 104 -20.49 -3.13 -8.69
C ASP A 104 -21.51 -2.52 -7.71
N TRP A 105 -21.01 -1.69 -6.78
CA TRP A 105 -21.85 -0.93 -5.86
C TRP A 105 -21.15 0.36 -5.37
N SER A 106 -21.95 1.21 -4.78
CA SER A 106 -21.51 2.48 -4.17
C SER A 106 -22.23 2.68 -2.86
N VAL A 107 -21.48 3.03 -1.82
CA VAL A 107 -22.01 3.29 -0.47
C VAL A 107 -21.60 4.70 -0.03
N GLY A 108 -22.61 5.48 0.43
CA GLY A 108 -22.39 6.71 1.17
C GLY A 108 -22.08 6.38 2.63
N LEU A 109 -21.10 7.06 3.21
CA LEU A 109 -20.64 6.82 4.58
C LEU A 109 -21.14 7.93 5.50
N PRO A 110 -21.42 7.60 6.78
CA PRO A 110 -21.89 8.61 7.75
C PRO A 110 -20.79 9.59 8.17
N GLU A 111 -19.53 9.18 8.04
CA GLU A 111 -18.32 9.91 8.44
C GLU A 111 -17.26 9.84 7.33
N PRO A 112 -16.29 10.77 7.30
CA PRO A 112 -15.20 10.70 6.35
C PRO A 112 -14.43 9.39 6.43
N ALA A 113 -14.21 8.74 5.28
CA ALA A 113 -13.36 7.56 5.17
C ALA A 113 -11.89 7.96 5.24
N LEU A 114 -11.09 7.23 5.99
CA LEU A 114 -9.63 7.41 6.08
C LEU A 114 -8.86 6.35 5.30
N GLY A 115 -9.28 5.10 5.38
CA GLY A 115 -8.63 3.98 4.73
C GLY A 115 -9.62 3.01 4.12
N VAL A 116 -9.16 2.28 3.10
CA VAL A 116 -9.91 1.21 2.46
C VAL A 116 -8.96 0.04 2.17
N ALA A 117 -9.45 -1.17 2.36
CA ALA A 117 -8.76 -2.40 1.99
C ALA A 117 -9.73 -3.39 1.36
N VAL A 118 -9.23 -4.20 0.45
CA VAL A 118 -9.97 -5.32 -0.15
C VAL A 118 -9.27 -6.62 0.26
N ALA A 119 -10.05 -7.59 0.71
CA ALA A 119 -9.50 -8.90 1.08
C ALA A 119 -8.84 -9.59 -0.13
N PRO A 120 -7.83 -10.45 0.07
CA PRO A 120 -7.08 -11.08 -1.02
C PRO A 120 -7.94 -11.79 -2.06
N PHE A 121 -9.02 -12.43 -1.62
CA PHE A 121 -9.98 -13.10 -2.52
C PHE A 121 -11.11 -12.20 -3.03
N GLY A 122 -11.03 -10.90 -2.78
CA GLY A 122 -12.01 -9.93 -3.26
C GLY A 122 -13.38 -9.98 -2.58
N ARG A 123 -13.61 -10.82 -1.55
CA ARG A 123 -14.93 -11.03 -0.96
C ARG A 123 -15.35 -9.95 0.04
N GLN A 124 -14.41 -9.34 0.74
CA GLN A 124 -14.68 -8.32 1.75
C GLN A 124 -14.00 -7.01 1.37
N THR A 125 -14.63 -5.91 1.77
CA THR A 125 -14.08 -4.55 1.73
C THR A 125 -14.14 -3.96 3.12
N ALA A 126 -12.99 -3.59 3.67
CA ALA A 126 -12.91 -2.86 4.94
C ALA A 126 -12.77 -1.37 4.68
N ILE A 127 -13.42 -0.57 5.52
CA ILE A 127 -13.42 0.90 5.46
C ILE A 127 -13.24 1.41 6.89
N SER A 128 -12.27 2.29 7.09
CA SER A 128 -12.08 3.00 8.36
C SER A 128 -12.57 4.44 8.26
N LEU A 129 -13.17 4.93 9.34
CA LEU A 129 -13.82 6.24 9.41
C LEU A 129 -13.10 7.18 10.37
N ALA A 130 -13.27 8.48 10.15
CA ALA A 130 -12.63 9.53 10.95
C ALA A 130 -13.08 9.58 12.42
N ASN A 131 -14.23 9.00 12.75
CA ASN A 131 -14.70 8.87 14.13
C ASN A 131 -14.15 7.64 14.88
N GLY A 132 -13.34 6.80 14.22
CA GLY A 132 -12.83 5.54 14.77
C GLY A 132 -13.71 4.32 14.46
N GLY A 133 -14.82 4.51 13.79
CA GLY A 133 -15.65 3.41 13.29
C GLY A 133 -14.96 2.66 12.15
N ASN A 134 -15.15 1.35 12.09
CA ASN A 134 -14.63 0.49 11.04
C ASN A 134 -15.75 -0.42 10.55
N LEU A 135 -15.91 -0.50 9.24
CA LEU A 135 -16.92 -1.30 8.56
C LEU A 135 -16.25 -2.42 7.77
N VAL A 136 -16.78 -3.61 7.83
CA VAL A 136 -16.44 -4.70 6.90
C VAL A 136 -17.70 -5.04 6.11
N LEU A 137 -17.62 -4.85 4.80
CA LEU A 137 -18.71 -5.10 3.86
C LEU A 137 -18.41 -6.35 3.02
N GLY A 138 -19.44 -7.11 2.68
CA GLY A 138 -19.37 -8.24 1.77
C GLY A 138 -19.44 -7.83 0.29
N GLU A 139 -19.56 -8.83 -0.58
CA GLU A 139 -19.53 -8.63 -2.04
C GLU A 139 -20.70 -7.79 -2.56
N GLN A 140 -21.85 -7.85 -1.90
CA GLN A 140 -23.08 -7.12 -2.28
C GLN A 140 -23.34 -5.91 -1.38
N SER A 141 -22.32 -5.36 -0.75
CA SER A 141 -22.37 -4.27 0.22
C SER A 141 -23.12 -4.58 1.52
N GLU A 142 -23.43 -5.84 1.80
CA GLU A 142 -23.98 -6.24 3.09
C GLU A 142 -22.97 -6.00 4.22
N GLN A 143 -23.42 -5.45 5.34
CA GLN A 143 -22.57 -5.20 6.49
C GLN A 143 -22.29 -6.52 7.22
N LEU A 144 -21.05 -6.99 7.17
CA LEU A 144 -20.61 -8.20 7.87
C LEU A 144 -20.25 -7.90 9.32
N SER A 145 -19.57 -6.79 9.56
CA SER A 145 -19.25 -6.32 10.90
C SER A 145 -19.08 -4.81 10.98
N ILE A 146 -19.21 -4.28 12.18
CA ILE A 146 -18.86 -2.93 12.56
C ILE A 146 -18.18 -2.97 13.91
N PHE A 147 -17.11 -2.21 14.09
CA PHE A 147 -16.38 -2.11 15.34
C PHE A 147 -15.72 -0.73 15.46
N GLU A 148 -15.35 -0.38 16.68
CA GLU A 148 -14.69 0.90 16.97
C GLU A 148 -13.26 0.68 17.47
N THR A 149 -12.39 1.61 17.12
CA THR A 149 -11.01 1.69 17.60
C THR A 149 -10.79 2.97 18.39
N ALA A 150 -9.87 2.93 19.35
CA ALA A 150 -9.62 4.08 20.24
C ALA A 150 -9.11 5.32 19.46
N ARG A 151 -8.53 5.10 18.29
CA ARG A 151 -8.10 6.14 17.35
C ARG A 151 -8.53 5.80 15.93
N PRO A 152 -8.89 6.79 15.11
CA PRO A 152 -9.21 6.55 13.71
C PRO A 152 -8.03 5.91 12.96
N LEU A 153 -8.28 4.78 12.31
CA LEU A 153 -7.27 4.07 11.53
C LEU A 153 -7.12 4.75 10.17
N LYS A 154 -5.90 5.05 9.77
CA LYS A 154 -5.60 5.62 8.44
C LYS A 154 -5.14 4.55 7.46
N TRP A 155 -4.42 3.57 7.96
CA TRP A 155 -3.97 2.42 7.18
C TRP A 155 -4.64 1.16 7.71
N ILE A 156 -5.21 0.40 6.82
CA ILE A 156 -5.83 -0.89 7.11
C ILE A 156 -5.42 -1.90 6.03
N GLN A 157 -5.19 -3.14 6.43
CA GLN A 157 -4.76 -4.21 5.54
C GLN A 157 -5.31 -5.55 6.01
N PHE A 158 -5.90 -6.34 5.11
CA PHE A 158 -6.20 -7.74 5.40
C PHE A 158 -4.95 -8.59 5.37
N LEU A 159 -4.85 -9.55 6.29
CA LEU A 159 -3.86 -10.61 6.18
C LEU A 159 -4.29 -11.62 5.11
N THR A 160 -3.30 -12.27 4.48
CA THR A 160 -3.58 -13.21 3.38
C THR A 160 -4.03 -14.58 3.89
N ASN A 161 -3.47 -15.04 5.02
CA ASN A 161 -3.63 -16.40 5.55
C ASN A 161 -4.58 -16.48 6.76
N LYS A 162 -5.04 -15.35 7.29
CA LYS A 162 -5.93 -15.29 8.47
C LYS A 162 -7.06 -14.30 8.20
N PRO A 163 -8.27 -14.52 8.74
CA PRO A 163 -9.38 -13.57 8.64
C PRO A 163 -9.20 -12.39 9.60
N VAL A 164 -8.10 -11.68 9.45
CA VAL A 164 -7.66 -10.60 10.33
C VAL A 164 -7.44 -9.33 9.53
N LEU A 165 -7.87 -8.21 10.09
CA LEU A 165 -7.61 -6.86 9.62
C LEU A 165 -6.60 -6.22 10.59
N ILE A 166 -5.46 -5.80 10.04
CA ILE A 166 -4.47 -4.98 10.75
C ILE A 166 -4.78 -3.53 10.47
N GLY A 167 -4.65 -2.67 11.47
CA GLY A 167 -4.85 -1.25 11.32
C GLY A 167 -3.83 -0.41 12.08
N ALA A 168 -3.50 0.76 11.52
CA ALA A 168 -2.67 1.76 12.18
C ALA A 168 -3.30 3.15 12.08
N ALA A 169 -3.29 3.87 13.17
CA ALA A 169 -3.71 5.26 13.27
C ALA A 169 -2.51 6.19 13.05
N GLU A 170 -2.75 7.34 12.46
CA GLU A 170 -1.71 8.36 12.28
C GLU A 170 -1.05 8.78 13.60
N TYR A 171 -1.80 8.72 14.69
CA TYR A 171 -1.37 9.10 16.03
C TYR A 171 -1.33 7.88 16.97
N GLY A 172 -0.34 7.04 16.75
CA GLY A 172 0.15 6.14 17.77
C GLY A 172 -0.75 5.00 18.21
N GLN A 173 -1.44 4.33 17.30
CA GLN A 173 -2.10 3.04 17.57
C GLN A 173 -1.81 2.07 16.43
N VAL A 174 -1.45 0.85 16.79
CA VAL A 174 -1.44 -0.32 15.88
C VAL A 174 -2.34 -1.39 16.52
N CYS A 175 -3.18 -2.05 15.74
CA CYS A 175 -4.12 -3.04 16.26
C CYS A 175 -4.46 -4.12 15.25
N ALA A 176 -4.93 -5.25 15.74
CA ALA A 176 -5.49 -6.34 14.96
C ALA A 176 -6.90 -6.67 15.42
N HIS A 177 -7.77 -6.89 14.43
CA HIS A 177 -9.15 -7.32 14.65
C HIS A 177 -9.47 -8.50 13.74
N HIS A 178 -10.21 -9.46 14.25
CA HIS A 178 -10.85 -10.46 13.41
C HIS A 178 -11.89 -9.76 12.52
N ILE A 179 -12.17 -10.29 11.33
CA ILE A 179 -13.13 -9.68 10.39
C ILE A 179 -14.57 -9.58 10.95
N ASN A 180 -14.91 -10.31 12.00
CA ASN A 180 -16.18 -10.16 12.73
C ASN A 180 -16.21 -8.98 13.71
N GLY A 181 -15.11 -8.22 13.82
CA GLY A 181 -14.95 -7.06 14.69
C GLY A 181 -14.33 -7.33 16.06
N GLU A 182 -14.09 -8.59 16.41
CA GLU A 182 -13.41 -8.95 17.66
C GLU A 182 -11.97 -8.43 17.68
N ARG A 183 -11.62 -7.67 18.71
CA ARG A 183 -10.27 -7.16 18.90
C ARG A 183 -9.34 -8.28 19.39
N LEU A 184 -8.29 -8.56 18.64
CA LEU A 184 -7.25 -9.51 19.01
C LEU A 184 -6.22 -8.84 19.92
N TRP A 185 -5.67 -7.71 19.49
CA TRP A 185 -4.75 -6.91 20.29
C TRP A 185 -4.76 -5.43 19.84
N SER A 186 -4.20 -4.56 20.69
CA SER A 186 -4.05 -3.13 20.39
C SER A 186 -2.90 -2.56 21.19
N GLU A 187 -1.91 -2.01 20.47
CA GLU A 187 -0.69 -1.46 21.05
C GLU A 187 -0.55 0.03 20.75
N LYS A 188 0.15 0.72 21.66
CA LYS A 188 0.49 2.12 21.48
C LYS A 188 1.83 2.25 20.79
N CYS A 189 1.85 3.03 19.74
CA CYS A 189 3.06 3.47 19.08
C CYS A 189 3.32 4.95 19.45
N PHE A 190 4.51 5.29 19.91
CA PHE A 190 4.82 6.65 20.36
C PHE A 190 5.29 7.57 19.23
N ALA A 191 4.95 7.27 18.00
CA ALA A 191 5.30 8.05 16.83
C ALA A 191 4.07 8.53 16.06
N SER A 192 4.20 9.63 15.33
CA SER A 192 3.31 9.91 14.20
C SER A 192 3.69 8.99 13.06
N LEU A 193 2.71 8.31 12.48
CA LEU A 193 2.92 7.29 11.46
C LEU A 193 2.71 7.86 10.05
N GLY A 194 3.56 7.47 9.12
CA GLY A 194 3.45 7.76 7.71
C GLY A 194 2.74 6.67 6.91
N GLU A 195 2.98 5.41 7.25
CA GLU A 195 2.38 4.25 6.59
C GLU A 195 2.52 2.99 7.46
N MET A 196 1.78 1.95 7.09
CA MET A 196 1.84 0.60 7.67
C MET A 196 1.90 -0.44 6.54
N SER A 197 2.69 -1.50 6.76
CA SER A 197 2.69 -2.69 5.92
C SER A 197 2.77 -3.93 6.80
N ALA A 198 1.89 -4.90 6.56
CA ALA A 198 1.94 -6.20 7.23
C ALA A 198 2.50 -7.27 6.29
N ALA A 199 3.37 -8.13 6.81
CA ALA A 199 3.78 -9.36 6.15
C ALA A 199 2.55 -10.25 5.91
N ALA A 200 2.52 -10.96 4.78
CA ALA A 200 1.33 -11.72 4.39
C ALA A 200 1.05 -12.90 5.31
N ASN A 201 2.10 -13.48 5.90
CA ASN A 201 1.99 -14.54 6.92
C ASN A 201 1.44 -14.03 8.26
N GLY A 202 1.37 -12.69 8.43
CA GLY A 202 0.88 -12.05 9.63
C GLY A 202 1.83 -12.09 10.82
N GLU A 203 3.09 -12.44 10.62
CA GLU A 203 4.08 -12.53 11.72
C GLU A 203 4.73 -11.18 12.05
N LEU A 204 4.78 -10.27 11.08
CA LEU A 204 5.42 -8.97 11.24
C LEU A 204 4.58 -7.84 10.68
N ILE A 205 4.49 -6.76 11.45
CA ILE A 205 3.87 -5.52 11.05
C ILE A 205 4.90 -4.42 11.11
N LEU A 206 5.08 -3.69 10.04
CA LEU A 206 5.99 -2.57 9.93
C LEU A 206 5.21 -1.27 9.89
N VAL A 207 5.69 -0.26 10.60
CA VAL A 207 5.15 1.11 10.52
C VAL A 207 6.27 2.10 10.25
N ALA A 208 6.01 3.04 9.35
CA ALA A 208 6.87 4.17 9.08
C ALA A 208 6.66 5.23 10.16
N GLY A 209 7.61 5.39 11.06
CA GLY A 209 7.56 6.39 12.14
C GLY A 209 8.39 7.62 11.78
N PHE A 210 7.78 8.79 11.72
CA PHE A 210 8.46 10.02 11.25
C PHE A 210 9.76 10.34 12.00
N ASN A 211 9.82 10.08 13.30
CA ASN A 211 10.99 10.40 14.13
C ASN A 211 11.75 9.16 14.63
N GLN A 212 11.36 7.97 14.21
CA GLN A 212 11.87 6.72 14.79
C GLN A 212 12.28 5.68 13.74
N GLY A 213 12.28 6.07 12.47
CA GLY A 213 12.55 5.14 11.38
C GLY A 213 11.40 4.15 11.18
N ILE A 214 11.73 2.89 10.91
CA ILE A 214 10.74 1.82 10.74
C ILE A 214 10.66 1.06 12.06
N GLN A 215 9.47 0.98 12.66
CA GLN A 215 9.20 0.15 13.82
C GLN A 215 8.52 -1.16 13.40
N SER A 216 8.83 -2.24 14.09
CA SER A 216 8.18 -3.53 13.85
C SER A 216 7.46 -4.05 15.08
N PHE A 217 6.34 -4.74 14.82
CA PHE A 217 5.49 -5.35 15.82
C PHE A 217 5.25 -6.81 15.47
N ASP A 218 5.11 -7.63 16.49
CA ASP A 218 4.63 -8.99 16.36
C ASP A 218 3.18 -8.99 15.88
N GLY A 219 2.86 -9.79 14.89
CA GLY A 219 1.51 -9.81 14.33
C GLY A 219 0.50 -10.61 15.14
N ASP A 220 0.96 -11.51 16.03
CA ASP A 220 0.08 -12.34 16.84
C ASP A 220 -0.37 -11.64 18.13
N ASP A 221 0.52 -10.89 18.80
CA ASP A 221 0.22 -10.24 20.08
C ASP A 221 0.43 -8.73 20.10
N GLY A 222 1.01 -8.16 19.02
CA GLY A 222 1.28 -6.72 18.90
C GLY A 222 2.52 -6.25 19.66
N SER A 223 3.28 -7.13 20.29
CA SER A 223 4.48 -6.72 21.02
C SER A 223 5.49 -6.05 20.08
N THR A 224 6.15 -4.99 20.58
CA THR A 224 7.20 -4.32 19.83
C THR A 224 8.39 -5.27 19.65
N ARG A 225 8.86 -5.41 18.41
CA ARG A 225 10.08 -6.14 18.06
C ARG A 225 11.23 -5.15 17.86
N ASP A 226 11.75 -5.05 16.67
CA ASP A 226 12.90 -4.24 16.32
C ASP A 226 12.50 -2.85 15.79
N SER A 227 13.47 -1.93 15.80
CA SER A 227 13.37 -0.66 15.13
C SER A 227 14.56 -0.51 14.17
N TYR A 228 14.27 -0.16 12.92
CA TYR A 228 15.29 0.07 11.91
C TYR A 228 15.51 1.58 11.79
N LEU A 229 16.64 2.05 12.27
CA LEU A 229 17.02 3.46 12.13
C LEU A 229 17.47 3.71 10.69
N THR A 230 16.90 4.72 10.09
CA THR A 230 17.20 5.16 8.73
C THR A 230 17.56 6.63 8.73
N GLU A 231 18.28 7.06 7.72
CA GLU A 231 18.44 8.49 7.48
C GLU A 231 17.13 9.06 6.92
N GLY A 232 16.76 10.25 7.36
CA GLY A 232 15.55 10.95 6.93
C GLY A 232 14.26 10.50 7.64
N THR A 233 13.18 11.15 7.27
CA THR A 233 11.83 11.00 7.85
C THR A 233 11.04 9.95 7.07
N VAL A 234 10.98 8.71 7.58
CA VAL A 234 10.28 7.62 6.89
C VAL A 234 8.79 7.91 6.80
N SER A 235 8.27 7.98 5.59
CA SER A 235 6.86 8.26 5.29
C SER A 235 6.14 7.10 4.60
N ARG A 236 6.88 6.17 3.98
CA ARG A 236 6.34 4.98 3.30
C ARG A 236 7.12 3.74 3.70
N VAL A 237 6.40 2.62 3.81
CA VAL A 237 7.00 1.31 4.10
C VAL A 237 6.22 0.21 3.38
N ALA A 238 6.94 -0.77 2.84
CA ALA A 238 6.40 -1.99 2.26
C ALA A 238 7.31 -3.17 2.57
N CYS A 239 6.76 -4.38 2.61
CA CYS A 239 7.55 -5.60 2.79
C CYS A 239 7.09 -6.74 1.88
N SER A 240 7.98 -7.71 1.64
CA SER A 240 7.66 -9.01 1.03
C SER A 240 6.74 -9.84 1.94
N TYR A 241 6.28 -11.01 1.46
CA TYR A 241 5.35 -11.87 2.22
C TYR A 241 5.87 -12.29 3.59
N ASP A 242 7.14 -12.59 3.67
CA ASP A 242 7.88 -13.02 4.87
C ASP A 242 8.70 -11.90 5.51
N ALA A 243 8.57 -10.67 4.99
CA ALA A 243 9.36 -9.50 5.36
C ALA A 243 10.89 -9.66 5.17
N GLU A 244 11.37 -10.65 4.41
CA GLU A 244 12.80 -10.76 4.07
C GLU A 244 13.35 -9.52 3.37
N ARG A 245 12.47 -8.78 2.70
CA ARG A 245 12.77 -7.50 2.05
C ARG A 245 11.84 -6.42 2.54
N ILE A 246 12.41 -5.28 2.81
CA ILE A 246 11.71 -4.07 3.25
C ILE A 246 12.08 -2.92 2.34
N ALA A 247 11.07 -2.24 1.82
CA ALA A 247 11.24 -0.97 1.11
C ALA A 247 10.75 0.16 2.00
N ALA A 248 11.44 1.29 1.97
CA ALA A 248 10.98 2.50 2.64
C ALA A 248 11.25 3.72 1.76
N ALA A 249 10.43 4.75 1.96
CA ALA A 249 10.69 6.06 1.38
C ALA A 249 10.55 7.14 2.44
N THR A 250 11.35 8.20 2.31
CA THR A 250 11.37 9.33 3.23
C THR A 250 10.73 10.57 2.63
N LEU A 251 10.42 11.57 3.47
CA LEU A 251 9.94 12.88 3.02
C LEU A 251 11.02 13.65 2.24
N GLU A 252 12.28 13.34 2.49
CA GLU A 252 13.45 13.88 1.78
C GLU A 252 13.74 13.16 0.47
N HIS A 253 12.77 12.36 -0.01
CA HIS A 253 12.79 11.62 -1.27
C HIS A 253 13.80 10.46 -1.34
N HIS A 254 14.35 10.01 -0.22
CA HIS A 254 15.20 8.81 -0.24
C HIS A 254 14.34 7.56 -0.44
N LEU A 255 14.78 6.68 -1.32
CA LEU A 255 14.26 5.34 -1.51
C LEU A 255 15.26 4.34 -0.95
N LEU A 256 14.79 3.49 -0.03
CA LEU A 256 15.62 2.55 0.72
C LEU A 256 15.16 1.11 0.45
N TRP A 257 16.11 0.22 0.23
CA TRP A 257 15.89 -1.21 0.10
C TRP A 257 16.72 -1.94 1.15
N LEU A 258 16.06 -2.67 2.05
CA LEU A 258 16.68 -3.30 3.22
C LEU A 258 16.35 -4.79 3.25
N ASN A 259 17.17 -5.55 3.97
CA ASN A 259 16.83 -6.91 4.36
C ASN A 259 16.07 -6.94 5.70
N PHE A 260 15.61 -8.13 6.10
CA PHE A 260 14.89 -8.36 7.35
C PHE A 260 15.63 -7.83 8.60
N SER A 261 16.97 -7.87 8.64
CA SER A 261 17.77 -7.36 9.77
C SER A 261 17.93 -5.83 9.77
N GLY A 262 17.28 -5.12 8.83
CA GLY A 262 17.42 -3.66 8.68
C GLY A 262 18.72 -3.22 8.00
N ARG A 263 19.54 -4.16 7.48
CA ARG A 263 20.73 -3.80 6.71
C ARG A 263 20.32 -3.19 5.39
N LEU A 264 20.86 -2.02 5.10
CA LEU A 264 20.67 -1.35 3.82
C LEU A 264 21.37 -2.15 2.69
N LEU A 265 20.60 -2.53 1.69
CA LEU A 265 21.07 -3.22 0.49
C LEU A 265 21.29 -2.26 -0.66
N TRP A 266 20.42 -1.26 -0.77
CA TRP A 266 20.53 -0.20 -1.76
C TRP A 266 19.73 1.03 -1.31
N SER A 267 20.19 2.20 -1.71
CA SER A 267 19.49 3.47 -1.50
C SER A 267 19.80 4.47 -2.61
N THR A 268 18.88 5.40 -2.82
CA THR A 268 19.06 6.53 -3.73
C THR A 268 18.19 7.70 -3.28
N GLU A 269 18.50 8.90 -3.77
CA GLU A 269 17.66 10.07 -3.68
C GLU A 269 16.90 10.24 -4.99
N VAL A 270 15.58 10.27 -4.93
CA VAL A 270 14.68 10.40 -6.09
C VAL A 270 14.38 11.89 -6.31
N ASP A 271 14.31 12.33 -7.57
CA ASP A 271 14.15 13.75 -7.90
C ASP A 271 12.78 14.34 -7.50
N GLU A 272 11.83 13.51 -7.06
CA GLU A 272 10.48 13.93 -6.72
C GLU A 272 9.86 13.09 -5.59
N GLU A 273 8.67 13.52 -5.10
CA GLU A 273 7.94 12.84 -4.04
C GLU A 273 7.56 11.40 -4.42
N ILE A 274 7.91 10.46 -3.56
CA ILE A 274 7.49 9.06 -3.65
C ILE A 274 6.11 8.93 -2.97
N VAL A 275 5.07 8.73 -3.76
CA VAL A 275 3.68 8.61 -3.29
C VAL A 275 3.44 7.24 -2.66
N ARG A 276 4.00 6.19 -3.26
CA ARG A 276 3.79 4.81 -2.82
C ARG A 276 4.98 3.94 -3.17
N VAL A 277 5.27 3.00 -2.28
CA VAL A 277 6.16 1.85 -2.55
C VAL A 277 5.39 0.55 -2.30
N ILE A 278 5.59 -0.46 -3.14
CA ILE A 278 4.95 -1.78 -2.98
C ILE A 278 5.98 -2.85 -3.32
N CYS A 279 6.28 -3.71 -2.35
CA CYS A 279 7.18 -4.83 -2.51
C CYS A 279 6.44 -6.04 -3.08
N ASP A 280 7.07 -6.79 -3.98
CA ASP A 280 6.52 -8.06 -4.46
C ASP A 280 6.58 -9.14 -3.37
N PRO A 281 5.79 -10.21 -3.52
CA PRO A 281 5.74 -11.27 -2.51
C PRO A 281 7.08 -11.91 -2.18
N LEU A 282 7.94 -12.11 -3.18
CA LEU A 282 9.24 -12.78 -3.04
C LEU A 282 10.39 -11.84 -2.68
N GLY A 283 10.15 -10.52 -2.72
CA GLY A 283 11.18 -9.53 -2.47
C GLY A 283 12.22 -9.40 -3.60
N ASP A 284 11.83 -9.73 -4.84
CA ASP A 284 12.70 -9.65 -6.00
C ASP A 284 12.60 -8.30 -6.72
N TRP A 285 11.46 -7.60 -6.55
CA TRP A 285 11.22 -6.31 -7.20
C TRP A 285 10.33 -5.37 -6.37
N LEU A 286 10.38 -4.11 -6.74
CA LEU A 286 9.68 -3.01 -6.09
C LEU A 286 8.91 -2.20 -7.12
N LEU A 287 7.68 -1.82 -6.80
CA LEU A 287 6.97 -0.73 -7.48
C LEU A 287 7.21 0.57 -6.75
N VAL A 288 7.53 1.60 -7.51
CA VAL A 288 7.66 2.97 -7.01
C VAL A 288 6.70 3.86 -7.79
N GLY A 289 5.76 4.46 -7.09
CA GLY A 289 4.83 5.43 -7.65
C GLY A 289 5.28 6.84 -7.29
N LEU A 290 5.48 7.68 -8.30
CA LEU A 290 5.98 9.05 -8.18
C LEU A 290 4.85 10.06 -8.34
N ARG A 291 5.02 11.24 -7.73
CA ARG A 291 4.02 12.32 -7.79
C ARG A 291 3.69 12.75 -9.21
N SER A 292 4.65 12.76 -10.10
CA SER A 292 4.44 13.08 -11.53
C SER A 292 3.45 12.17 -12.26
N GLY A 293 3.09 11.02 -11.67
CA GLY A 293 2.27 9.99 -12.29
C GLY A 293 3.09 8.85 -12.89
N GLN A 294 4.40 8.84 -12.70
CA GLN A 294 5.23 7.71 -13.12
C GLN A 294 5.10 6.55 -12.13
N ILE A 295 4.95 5.35 -12.66
CA ILE A 295 5.01 4.08 -11.93
C ILE A 295 6.16 3.29 -12.51
N LEU A 296 7.15 2.92 -11.68
CA LEU A 296 8.35 2.21 -12.08
C LEU A 296 8.40 0.84 -11.41
N ARG A 297 8.85 -0.17 -12.14
CA ARG A 297 9.22 -1.47 -11.58
C ARG A 297 10.74 -1.61 -11.58
N LEU A 298 11.28 -1.70 -10.37
CA LEU A 298 12.69 -1.93 -10.10
C LEU A 298 12.90 -3.38 -9.71
N GLU A 299 13.87 -4.07 -10.30
CA GLU A 299 14.11 -5.50 -10.10
C GLU A 299 15.58 -5.76 -9.78
N TRP A 300 15.84 -6.58 -8.76
CA TRP A 300 17.19 -7.01 -8.39
C TRP A 300 17.47 -8.39 -8.98
N GLU A 301 18.51 -8.52 -9.79
CA GLU A 301 18.94 -9.81 -10.33
C GLU A 301 19.66 -10.62 -9.26
N GLY A 302 19.07 -11.78 -8.92
CA GLY A 302 19.67 -12.79 -8.04
C GLY A 302 19.55 -12.48 -6.55
N LYS A 303 19.10 -13.45 -5.79
CA LYS A 303 19.22 -13.43 -4.32
C LYS A 303 20.70 -13.36 -3.96
N SER A 304 21.23 -12.16 -3.74
CA SER A 304 22.48 -12.04 -2.98
C SER A 304 22.18 -12.41 -1.54
N SER A 305 22.54 -13.65 -1.21
CA SER A 305 22.53 -14.26 0.12
C SER A 305 23.30 -13.45 1.16
#